data_5071768f7464a0131efc711bc76eb38e
#
_entry.id   5071768f7464a0131efc711bc76eb38e
#
_cell.length_a   1.000
_cell.length_b   1.000
_cell.length_c   1.000
_cell.angle_alpha   90.00
_cell.angle_beta   90.00
_cell.angle_gamma   90.00
#
_symmetry.space_group_name_H-M   'P 1'
#
loop_
_entity.id
_entity.type
_entity.pdbx_description
1 polymer ?
#
loop_
_entity_poly.entity_id
_entity_poly.type
_entity_poly.pdbx_seq_one_letter_code
_entity_poly.pdbx_strand_id
1 'polypeptide(L)'
;MGTWVIGGAFAPGRAVILTADFFFTPAGNLFLHAAAVETRAQLIARASYTLGNLYLRVTANTRSDSVIFRSRVGAGNGNLTVTVTTTATGVFQDTVNTDSLVDGSLFNAMADQAGGTGTLTFTIFGFTLEDASGDAPILASSSDQGDGPGNVTRFVPPAGGIRIGGTESVLGYTFRVASTLSNMRFFLRFNVLTGTLVVQPRINVTNGNQTVTVAGGGTGAFEDTTNTDSVAAGAEVNYSLVAGLPAGGGAYGLTTMQMKSSSTGLQVLSAAAAGTLSFASDQYVPAQGDSNITTTEASTQIAARVAREAASLFVSVEAHGASNGVDVFLRVNTANSALTLNVPSATTGIFEDTTNQVSLVSGDVYGFFYDHAGGAGSCDIRMVGFGESSSSVAPLTAAGYSPDIFDFLSDEQEPDFGPQGELYYWGFLLERPGAGEPIPTQPTTPTIGARLSEPTRR
;
A
#
# COMPACT_ATOMS: atom_id res chain seq x y z
N MET A 1 2.13 13.48 12.67
CA MET A 1 1.03 13.17 11.74
C MET A 1 1.56 12.28 10.64
N GLY A 2 0.96 11.13 10.43
CA GLY A 2 1.23 10.27 9.29
C GLY A 2 0.14 10.45 8.23
N THR A 3 0.54 10.56 6.97
CA THR A 3 -0.40 10.57 5.86
C THR A 3 -0.19 9.30 5.07
N TRP A 4 -1.24 8.52 4.89
CA TRP A 4 -1.20 7.24 4.18
C TRP A 4 -2.01 7.34 2.90
N VAL A 5 -1.53 6.71 1.84
CA VAL A 5 -2.31 6.59 0.60
C VAL A 5 -3.03 5.25 0.62
N ILE A 6 -4.34 5.27 0.42
CA ILE A 6 -5.14 4.08 0.18
C ILE A 6 -5.76 4.21 -1.20
N GLY A 7 -5.51 3.25 -2.06
CA GLY A 7 -5.97 3.30 -3.43
C GLY A 7 -6.07 1.94 -4.06
N GLY A 8 -6.82 1.89 -5.13
CA GLY A 8 -7.00 0.72 -5.95
C GLY A 8 -6.89 1.04 -7.44
N ALA A 9 -6.70 0.02 -8.23
CA ALA A 9 -6.65 0.10 -9.67
C ALA A 9 -7.62 -0.88 -10.31
N PHE A 10 -8.17 -0.49 -11.46
CA PHE A 10 -8.90 -1.39 -12.35
C PHE A 10 -7.99 -1.98 -13.40
N ALA A 11 -8.37 -3.16 -13.84
CA ALA A 11 -7.90 -3.74 -15.09
C ALA A 11 -8.01 -2.74 -16.24
N PRO A 12 -6.93 -2.37 -16.97
CA PRO A 12 -7.05 -1.63 -18.21
C PRO A 12 -8.03 -2.32 -19.14
N GLY A 13 -9.01 -1.57 -19.65
CA GLY A 13 -10.01 -2.08 -20.57
C GLY A 13 -11.34 -2.53 -19.97
N ARG A 14 -11.50 -2.52 -18.65
CA ARG A 14 -12.86 -2.63 -18.08
C ARG A 14 -13.60 -1.29 -18.22
N ALA A 15 -14.41 -1.20 -19.24
CA ALA A 15 -15.43 -0.18 -19.34
C ALA A 15 -16.50 -0.46 -18.27
N VAL A 16 -16.78 0.50 -17.44
CA VAL A 16 -17.85 0.42 -16.48
C VAL A 16 -19.12 0.98 -17.12
N ILE A 17 -20.09 0.12 -17.34
CA ILE A 17 -21.44 0.56 -17.71
C ILE A 17 -22.13 0.94 -16.42
N LEU A 18 -22.17 2.22 -16.13
CA LEU A 18 -22.87 2.73 -14.96
C LEU A 18 -24.37 2.83 -15.30
N THR A 19 -25.15 1.85 -14.91
CA THR A 19 -26.63 1.85 -15.04
C THR A 19 -27.34 2.09 -13.72
N ALA A 20 -26.58 2.15 -12.61
CA ALA A 20 -27.05 2.41 -11.26
C ALA A 20 -25.87 2.94 -10.44
N ASP A 21 -26.13 3.39 -9.21
CA ASP A 21 -25.07 3.70 -8.26
C ASP A 21 -24.23 2.46 -7.95
N PHE A 22 -22.93 2.63 -7.93
CA PHE A 22 -21.98 1.57 -7.62
C PHE A 22 -21.06 1.95 -6.47
N PHE A 23 -20.85 0.99 -5.59
CA PHE A 23 -19.92 1.10 -4.49
C PHE A 23 -18.65 0.29 -4.76
N PHE A 24 -17.51 0.77 -4.29
CA PHE A 24 -16.25 0.09 -4.45
C PHE A 24 -15.30 0.38 -3.29
N THR A 25 -14.40 -0.58 -3.04
CA THR A 25 -13.37 -0.46 -2.03
C THR A 25 -12.26 0.44 -2.56
N PRO A 26 -11.82 1.47 -1.84
CA PRO A 26 -10.70 2.31 -2.26
C PRO A 26 -9.35 1.62 -2.02
N ALA A 27 -9.23 0.33 -2.33
CA ALA A 27 -8.02 -0.45 -2.17
C ALA A 27 -8.07 -1.67 -3.10
N GLY A 28 -6.93 -2.16 -3.51
CA GLY A 28 -6.81 -3.40 -4.27
C GLY A 28 -7.42 -3.31 -5.68
N ASN A 29 -8.16 -4.32 -6.06
CA ASN A 29 -8.93 -4.31 -7.30
C ASN A 29 -10.22 -3.53 -7.10
N LEU A 30 -10.38 -2.43 -7.82
CA LEU A 30 -11.58 -1.59 -7.77
C LEU A 30 -12.77 -2.31 -8.42
N PHE A 31 -13.43 -3.18 -7.69
CA PHE A 31 -14.64 -3.83 -8.17
C PHE A 31 -15.88 -3.03 -7.78
N LEU A 32 -16.81 -2.92 -8.73
CA LEU A 32 -18.06 -2.19 -8.53
C LEU A 32 -19.15 -3.11 -8.00
N HIS A 33 -19.65 -2.77 -6.83
CA HIS A 33 -20.79 -3.44 -6.21
C HIS A 33 -22.06 -2.61 -6.42
N ALA A 34 -23.15 -3.26 -6.79
CA ALA A 34 -24.46 -2.61 -6.88
C ALA A 34 -24.89 -2.06 -5.51
N ALA A 35 -25.74 -1.05 -5.49
CA ALA A 35 -26.19 -0.36 -4.29
C ALA A 35 -26.67 -1.29 -3.15
N ALA A 36 -27.35 -2.39 -3.49
CA ALA A 36 -27.88 -3.35 -2.52
C ALA A 36 -26.79 -4.10 -1.71
N VAL A 37 -25.52 -3.98 -2.07
CA VAL A 37 -24.41 -4.74 -1.48
C VAL A 37 -23.20 -3.85 -1.13
N GLU A 38 -23.46 -2.60 -0.75
CA GLU A 38 -22.42 -1.63 -0.32
C GLU A 38 -21.48 -2.22 0.73
N THR A 39 -21.99 -3.03 1.64
CA THR A 39 -21.22 -3.65 2.73
C THR A 39 -20.06 -4.50 2.24
N ARG A 40 -20.08 -4.99 0.99
CA ARG A 40 -18.99 -5.76 0.38
C ARG A 40 -17.78 -4.90 0.02
N ALA A 41 -18.01 -3.60 -0.17
CA ALA A 41 -16.99 -2.63 -0.53
C ALA A 41 -16.38 -1.89 0.68
N GLN A 42 -16.94 -2.06 1.87
CA GLN A 42 -16.58 -1.28 3.03
C GLN A 42 -15.28 -1.76 3.69
N LEU A 43 -14.40 -0.81 3.96
CA LEU A 43 -13.31 -0.93 4.91
C LEU A 43 -13.74 -0.33 6.26
N ILE A 44 -13.01 -0.64 7.31
CA ILE A 44 -13.24 -0.08 8.65
C ILE A 44 -12.02 0.73 9.08
N ALA A 45 -12.24 1.93 9.57
CA ALA A 45 -11.21 2.74 10.20
C ALA A 45 -10.76 2.06 11.52
N ARG A 46 -9.47 1.94 11.74
CA ARG A 46 -8.89 1.30 12.95
C ARG A 46 -8.14 2.30 13.84
N ALA A 47 -8.36 3.57 13.57
CA ALA A 47 -8.00 4.74 14.35
C ALA A 47 -8.86 5.90 13.88
N SER A 48 -8.70 7.07 14.49
CA SER A 48 -9.30 8.29 13.96
C SER A 48 -8.45 8.82 12.81
N TYR A 49 -9.07 8.99 11.64
CA TYR A 49 -8.42 9.51 10.44
C TYR A 49 -9.16 10.73 9.89
N THR A 50 -8.42 11.58 9.20
CA THR A 50 -8.97 12.49 8.22
C THR A 50 -8.79 11.88 6.83
N LEU A 51 -9.89 11.61 6.14
CA LEU A 51 -9.89 11.17 4.74
C LEU A 51 -9.84 12.42 3.87
N GLY A 52 -8.91 12.47 2.93
CA GLY A 52 -8.70 13.64 2.08
C GLY A 52 -8.19 13.27 0.68
N ASN A 53 -7.97 14.29 -0.14
CA ASN A 53 -7.31 14.16 -1.44
C ASN A 53 -7.87 13.02 -2.32
N LEU A 54 -9.19 13.04 -2.57
CA LEU A 54 -9.80 12.10 -3.51
C LEU A 54 -9.16 12.25 -4.89
N TYR A 55 -8.80 11.13 -5.48
CA TYR A 55 -8.18 11.06 -6.79
C TYR A 55 -8.85 10.02 -7.67
N LEU A 56 -9.10 10.40 -8.92
CA LEU A 56 -9.66 9.54 -9.94
C LEU A 56 -8.96 9.77 -11.27
N ARG A 57 -8.61 8.69 -11.97
CA ARG A 57 -8.13 8.76 -13.35
C ARG A 57 -9.10 8.11 -14.30
N VAL A 58 -9.65 8.91 -15.22
CA VAL A 58 -10.59 8.47 -16.29
C VAL A 58 -9.82 8.36 -17.60
N THR A 59 -9.88 7.20 -18.23
CA THR A 59 -9.18 6.93 -19.50
C THR A 59 -10.09 6.94 -20.72
N ALA A 60 -11.38 6.67 -20.53
CA ALA A 60 -12.39 6.79 -21.60
C ALA A 60 -13.74 7.19 -21.00
N ASN A 61 -14.50 8.01 -21.71
CA ASN A 61 -15.81 8.43 -21.27
C ASN A 61 -16.70 8.72 -22.49
N THR A 62 -17.75 7.92 -22.64
CA THR A 62 -18.79 8.08 -23.67
C THR A 62 -20.15 8.39 -23.05
N ARG A 63 -20.18 8.78 -21.78
CA ARG A 63 -21.41 9.08 -21.04
C ARG A 63 -22.16 10.28 -21.64
N SER A 64 -23.48 10.18 -21.64
CA SER A 64 -24.37 11.29 -22.00
C SER A 64 -24.67 12.23 -20.84
N ASP A 65 -24.34 11.85 -19.61
CA ASP A 65 -24.52 12.62 -18.37
C ASP A 65 -23.27 12.57 -17.51
N SER A 66 -23.22 13.42 -16.50
CA SER A 66 -22.12 13.47 -15.53
C SER A 66 -22.21 12.32 -14.53
N VAL A 67 -21.06 11.89 -14.02
CA VAL A 67 -20.93 10.94 -12.91
C VAL A 67 -20.24 11.64 -11.74
N ILE A 68 -20.77 11.47 -10.54
CA ILE A 68 -20.18 12.03 -9.33
C ILE A 68 -19.50 10.87 -8.58
N PHE A 69 -18.20 10.98 -8.40
CA PHE A 69 -17.46 10.09 -7.51
C PHE A 69 -17.33 10.73 -6.13
N ARG A 70 -17.58 9.98 -5.09
CA ARG A 70 -17.55 10.49 -3.72
C ARG A 70 -17.08 9.47 -2.70
N SER A 71 -16.59 9.97 -1.57
CA SER A 71 -16.41 9.18 -0.37
C SER A 71 -17.74 8.77 0.23
N ARG A 72 -17.72 7.66 0.97
CA ARG A 72 -18.83 7.20 1.80
C ARG A 72 -18.33 6.99 3.22
N VAL A 73 -19.05 7.48 4.19
CA VAL A 73 -18.75 7.32 5.62
C VAL A 73 -19.98 6.72 6.30
N GLY A 74 -19.85 5.52 6.83
CA GLY A 74 -20.99 4.71 7.25
C GLY A 74 -21.92 4.40 6.06
N ALA A 75 -23.17 4.76 6.18
CA ALA A 75 -24.17 4.67 5.11
C ALA A 75 -24.45 6.02 4.43
N GLY A 76 -23.70 7.08 4.79
CA GLY A 76 -23.90 8.44 4.29
C GLY A 76 -22.90 8.83 3.19
N ASN A 77 -23.26 9.83 2.39
CA ASN A 77 -22.31 10.48 1.49
C ASN A 77 -21.32 11.32 2.30
N GLY A 78 -20.02 11.18 2.00
CA GLY A 78 -19.00 12.07 2.53
C GLY A 78 -18.90 13.39 1.74
N ASN A 79 -17.99 14.24 2.19
CA ASN A 79 -17.75 15.58 1.60
C ASN A 79 -16.82 15.53 0.38
N LEU A 80 -15.93 14.52 0.32
CA LEU A 80 -15.01 14.35 -0.81
C LEU A 80 -15.79 13.99 -2.06
N THR A 81 -15.69 14.82 -3.09
CA THR A 81 -16.47 14.64 -4.32
C THR A 81 -15.75 15.18 -5.55
N VAL A 82 -15.83 14.46 -6.66
CA VAL A 82 -15.43 14.93 -7.99
C VAL A 82 -16.53 14.63 -8.99
N THR A 83 -16.80 15.59 -9.87
CA THR A 83 -17.77 15.44 -10.97
C THR A 83 -17.02 15.22 -12.27
N VAL A 84 -17.22 14.07 -12.89
CA VAL A 84 -16.74 13.79 -14.24
C VAL A 84 -17.85 14.16 -15.21
N THR A 85 -17.67 15.24 -15.95
CA THR A 85 -18.64 15.72 -16.94
C THR A 85 -18.64 14.80 -18.17
N THR A 86 -19.67 14.92 -19.00
CA THR A 86 -19.82 14.15 -20.24
C THR A 86 -18.56 14.21 -21.11
N THR A 87 -18.12 13.05 -21.60
CA THR A 87 -16.94 12.88 -22.46
C THR A 87 -15.59 13.30 -21.87
N ALA A 88 -15.54 13.85 -20.65
CA ALA A 88 -14.29 14.27 -20.01
C ALA A 88 -13.43 13.06 -19.60
N THR A 89 -12.13 13.17 -19.87
CA THR A 89 -11.09 12.19 -19.50
C THR A 89 -9.93 12.90 -18.79
N GLY A 90 -9.04 12.12 -18.17
CA GLY A 90 -7.88 12.65 -17.48
C GLY A 90 -7.96 12.44 -15.96
N VAL A 91 -7.30 13.33 -15.23
CA VAL A 91 -7.24 13.29 -13.78
C VAL A 91 -8.29 14.23 -13.18
N PHE A 92 -9.04 13.69 -12.22
CA PHE A 92 -10.00 14.44 -11.42
C PHE A 92 -9.64 14.27 -9.96
N GLN A 93 -9.75 15.35 -9.19
CA GLN A 93 -9.33 15.33 -7.78
C GLN A 93 -10.12 16.34 -6.95
N ASP A 94 -10.31 16.00 -5.68
CA ASP A 94 -10.78 16.91 -4.64
C ASP A 94 -9.70 16.99 -3.57
N THR A 95 -9.03 18.14 -3.52
CA THR A 95 -7.94 18.43 -2.58
C THR A 95 -8.35 19.41 -1.48
N VAL A 96 -9.62 19.79 -1.44
CA VAL A 96 -10.13 20.86 -0.55
C VAL A 96 -10.97 20.25 0.57
N ASN A 97 -11.88 19.34 0.22
CA ASN A 97 -12.78 18.75 1.19
C ASN A 97 -12.10 17.60 1.94
N THR A 98 -12.65 17.29 3.11
CA THR A 98 -12.19 16.18 3.97
C THR A 98 -13.39 15.52 4.67
N ASP A 99 -13.20 14.26 5.08
CA ASP A 99 -14.12 13.54 5.94
C ASP A 99 -13.40 13.06 7.20
N SER A 100 -14.06 13.17 8.33
CA SER A 100 -13.56 12.62 9.60
C SER A 100 -14.04 11.18 9.77
N LEU A 101 -13.10 10.27 10.00
CA LEU A 101 -13.36 8.89 10.37
C LEU A 101 -12.95 8.69 11.83
N VAL A 102 -13.86 8.20 12.67
CA VAL A 102 -13.49 7.73 14.01
C VAL A 102 -13.18 6.23 13.97
N ASP A 103 -12.47 5.73 14.97
CA ASP A 103 -12.23 4.29 15.10
C ASP A 103 -13.55 3.52 15.04
N GLY A 104 -13.59 2.48 14.22
CA GLY A 104 -14.81 1.71 13.94
C GLY A 104 -15.68 2.24 12.80
N SER A 105 -15.43 3.42 12.26
CA SER A 105 -16.17 3.94 11.10
C SER A 105 -15.98 3.06 9.88
N LEU A 106 -17.07 2.70 9.22
CA LEU A 106 -17.03 2.08 7.90
C LEU A 106 -16.85 3.16 6.83
N PHE A 107 -16.05 2.87 5.82
CA PHE A 107 -15.86 3.79 4.70
C PHE A 107 -15.60 3.05 3.38
N ASN A 108 -16.01 3.65 2.29
CA ASN A 108 -15.80 3.17 0.93
C ASN A 108 -15.95 4.33 -0.06
N ALA A 109 -16.07 4.03 -1.32
CA ALA A 109 -16.32 5.00 -2.38
C ALA A 109 -17.56 4.63 -3.17
N MET A 110 -18.15 5.63 -3.82
CA MET A 110 -19.33 5.51 -4.65
C MET A 110 -19.15 6.26 -5.97
N ALA A 111 -19.60 5.66 -7.06
CA ALA A 111 -19.91 6.33 -8.30
C ALA A 111 -21.43 6.53 -8.35
N ASP A 112 -21.86 7.76 -8.15
CA ASP A 112 -23.25 8.21 -8.14
C ASP A 112 -23.60 8.73 -9.54
N GLN A 113 -24.63 8.20 -10.13
CA GLN A 113 -25.05 8.58 -11.47
C GLN A 113 -26.52 9.00 -11.51
N ALA A 114 -26.80 10.07 -12.21
CA ALA A 114 -28.14 10.61 -12.39
C ALA A 114 -28.96 9.93 -13.51
N GLY A 115 -28.48 8.86 -14.10
CA GLY A 115 -29.08 8.21 -15.27
C GLY A 115 -28.14 8.24 -16.50
N GLY A 116 -28.69 8.40 -17.69
CA GLY A 116 -27.93 8.51 -18.93
C GLY A 116 -27.47 7.18 -19.54
N THR A 117 -26.78 7.27 -20.67
CA THR A 117 -26.27 6.13 -21.45
C THR A 117 -24.76 6.26 -21.67
N GLY A 118 -24.15 5.21 -22.22
CA GLY A 118 -22.72 5.18 -22.48
C GLY A 118 -21.92 4.57 -21.33
N THR A 119 -20.61 4.59 -21.49
CA THR A 119 -19.64 3.97 -20.57
C THR A 119 -18.66 4.99 -20.04
N LEU A 120 -18.14 4.76 -18.85
CA LEU A 120 -17.01 5.46 -18.26
C LEU A 120 -15.97 4.42 -17.85
N THR A 121 -14.72 4.62 -18.25
CA THR A 121 -13.60 3.79 -17.83
C THR A 121 -12.68 4.60 -16.97
N PHE A 122 -12.49 4.18 -15.73
CA PHE A 122 -11.48 4.73 -14.86
C PHE A 122 -10.51 3.62 -14.41
N THR A 123 -9.26 3.98 -14.20
CA THR A 123 -8.19 3.01 -13.95
C THR A 123 -7.66 3.08 -12.54
N ILE A 124 -7.73 4.24 -11.91
CA ILE A 124 -7.19 4.48 -10.57
C ILE A 124 -8.18 5.30 -9.76
N PHE A 125 -8.34 4.94 -8.51
CA PHE A 125 -9.07 5.68 -7.51
C PHE A 125 -8.38 5.58 -6.16
N GLY A 126 -8.37 6.66 -5.37
CA GLY A 126 -7.77 6.62 -4.04
C GLY A 126 -8.04 7.86 -3.21
N PHE A 127 -7.64 7.75 -1.94
CA PHE A 127 -7.68 8.78 -0.91
C PHE A 127 -6.35 8.87 -0.17
N THR A 128 -6.16 9.96 0.57
CA THR A 128 -5.22 9.98 1.70
C THR A 128 -5.96 9.72 3.00
N LEU A 129 -5.34 8.99 3.91
CA LEU A 129 -5.73 8.84 5.30
C LEU A 129 -4.68 9.56 6.14
N GLU A 130 -5.09 10.58 6.87
CA GLU A 130 -4.21 11.29 7.80
C GLU A 130 -4.53 10.85 9.23
N ASP A 131 -3.53 10.35 9.93
CA ASP A 131 -3.63 9.95 11.32
C ASP A 131 -2.84 10.93 12.20
N ALA A 132 -3.46 11.45 13.25
CA ALA A 132 -2.82 12.35 14.20
C ALA A 132 -1.67 11.67 14.98
N SER A 133 -1.77 10.35 15.23
CA SER A 133 -0.72 9.56 15.90
C SER A 133 0.42 9.16 14.96
N GLY A 134 0.18 9.07 13.68
CA GLY A 134 1.17 8.68 12.69
C GLY A 134 1.47 7.19 12.57
N ASP A 135 0.72 6.33 13.27
CA ASP A 135 1.15 4.95 13.56
C ASP A 135 0.20 3.85 13.10
N ALA A 136 -0.78 4.14 12.24
CA ALA A 136 -1.80 3.15 11.97
C ALA A 136 -2.21 3.00 10.50
N PRO A 137 -1.30 2.61 9.58
CA PRO A 137 -1.71 2.29 8.23
C PRO A 137 -2.65 1.09 8.20
N ILE A 138 -3.62 1.16 7.30
CA ILE A 138 -4.50 0.06 6.97
C ILE A 138 -3.91 -0.65 5.76
N LEU A 139 -3.55 -1.92 5.93
CA LEU A 139 -3.27 -2.81 4.81
C LEU A 139 -4.61 -3.38 4.34
N ALA A 140 -4.90 -3.22 3.07
CA ALA A 140 -6.16 -3.70 2.53
C ALA A 140 -5.99 -4.28 1.13
N SER A 141 -6.70 -5.37 0.89
CA SER A 141 -6.83 -5.98 -0.42
C SER A 141 -8.31 -6.20 -0.77
N SER A 142 -8.63 -6.15 -2.05
CA SER A 142 -9.99 -6.38 -2.51
C SER A 142 -10.02 -7.07 -3.87
N SER A 143 -11.10 -7.78 -4.16
CA SER A 143 -11.40 -8.37 -5.46
C SER A 143 -12.88 -8.76 -5.57
N ASP A 144 -13.38 -8.91 -6.78
CA ASP A 144 -14.68 -9.53 -7.07
C ASP A 144 -14.59 -11.03 -7.30
N GLN A 145 -13.39 -11.53 -7.55
CA GLN A 145 -13.11 -12.90 -7.94
C GLN A 145 -12.20 -13.64 -6.96
N GLY A 146 -12.20 -13.18 -5.71
CA GLY A 146 -11.49 -13.85 -4.62
C GLY A 146 -12.16 -15.18 -4.25
N ASP A 147 -12.37 -16.08 -5.24
CA ASP A 147 -13.05 -17.35 -5.03
C ASP A 147 -12.03 -18.46 -4.73
N GLY A 148 -12.21 -19.10 -3.60
CA GLY A 148 -11.39 -20.23 -3.17
C GLY A 148 -12.18 -21.54 -3.18
N PRO A 149 -11.60 -22.62 -3.71
CA PRO A 149 -12.20 -23.94 -3.60
C PRO A 149 -12.08 -24.48 -2.17
N GLY A 150 -13.02 -25.34 -1.81
CA GLY A 150 -12.95 -26.12 -0.57
C GLY A 150 -11.82 -27.17 -0.59
N ASN A 151 -11.53 -27.75 0.55
CA ASN A 151 -10.55 -28.82 0.75
C ASN A 151 -9.08 -28.50 0.49
N VAL A 152 -8.72 -27.23 0.41
CA VAL A 152 -7.35 -26.81 0.16
C VAL A 152 -6.99 -25.60 1.00
N THR A 153 -5.72 -25.52 1.34
CA THR A 153 -5.15 -24.28 1.88
C THR A 153 -4.86 -23.34 0.71
N ARG A 154 -5.26 -22.10 0.87
CA ARG A 154 -5.00 -21.02 -0.07
C ARG A 154 -4.34 -19.85 0.66
N PHE A 155 -3.66 -19.02 -0.10
CA PHE A 155 -2.96 -17.84 0.41
C PHE A 155 -3.42 -16.59 -0.33
N VAL A 156 -3.38 -15.45 0.38
CA VAL A 156 -3.81 -14.14 -0.13
C VAL A 156 -2.82 -13.08 0.35
N PRO A 157 -2.39 -12.14 -0.51
CA PRO A 157 -1.54 -11.05 -0.10
C PRO A 157 -2.30 -10.07 0.83
N PRO A 158 -1.62 -9.43 1.80
CA PRO A 158 -2.26 -8.53 2.75
C PRO A 158 -2.63 -7.17 2.15
N ALA A 159 -2.12 -6.82 1.00
CA ALA A 159 -2.41 -5.57 0.29
C ALA A 159 -2.47 -5.81 -1.22
N GLY A 160 -3.09 -4.87 -1.94
CA GLY A 160 -3.28 -4.97 -3.38
C GLY A 160 -4.54 -5.74 -3.78
N GLY A 161 -4.56 -6.35 -4.97
CA GLY A 161 -5.67 -7.19 -5.42
C GLY A 161 -5.71 -8.52 -4.65
N ILE A 162 -6.91 -8.99 -4.28
CA ILE A 162 -7.04 -10.34 -3.75
C ILE A 162 -6.74 -11.34 -4.85
N ARG A 163 -5.62 -12.04 -4.70
CA ARG A 163 -5.30 -13.23 -5.45
C ARG A 163 -5.28 -14.43 -4.52
N ILE A 164 -6.05 -15.44 -4.85
CA ILE A 164 -6.07 -16.69 -4.11
C ILE A 164 -5.14 -17.67 -4.81
N GLY A 165 -4.02 -17.98 -4.19
CA GLY A 165 -3.00 -18.89 -4.72
C GLY A 165 -2.78 -20.12 -3.85
N GLY A 166 -2.22 -21.18 -4.45
CA GLY A 166 -1.82 -22.41 -3.74
C GLY A 166 -0.39 -22.37 -3.21
N THR A 167 0.43 -21.44 -3.70
CA THR A 167 1.85 -21.32 -3.36
C THR A 167 2.05 -20.12 -2.45
N GLU A 168 2.44 -20.35 -1.21
CA GLU A 168 2.58 -19.31 -0.20
C GLU A 168 3.68 -18.30 -0.54
N SER A 169 4.84 -18.78 -0.96
CA SER A 169 6.04 -17.96 -1.17
C SER A 169 5.91 -16.87 -2.23
N VAL A 170 4.91 -16.97 -3.13
CA VAL A 170 4.69 -15.96 -4.18
C VAL A 170 3.65 -14.92 -3.80
N LEU A 171 3.02 -15.05 -2.64
CA LEU A 171 1.99 -14.14 -2.13
C LEU A 171 2.44 -13.42 -0.84
N GLY A 172 3.70 -13.59 -0.47
CA GLY A 172 4.32 -12.94 0.66
C GLY A 172 4.56 -11.46 0.39
N TYR A 173 4.28 -10.65 1.39
CA TYR A 173 4.51 -9.22 1.42
C TYR A 173 5.60 -8.93 2.45
N THR A 174 6.76 -8.43 2.01
CA THR A 174 7.90 -8.22 2.89
C THR A 174 7.76 -6.91 3.66
N PHE A 175 7.69 -7.00 4.98
CA PHE A 175 7.68 -5.83 5.85
C PHE A 175 9.06 -5.18 5.92
N ARG A 176 9.13 -3.88 5.67
CA ARG A 176 10.41 -3.14 5.67
C ARG A 176 10.81 -2.63 7.05
N VAL A 177 9.85 -2.52 7.94
CA VAL A 177 10.07 -2.11 9.35
C VAL A 177 9.35 -3.08 10.27
N ALA A 178 9.85 -3.24 11.48
CA ALA A 178 9.15 -4.03 12.49
C ALA A 178 7.78 -3.42 12.77
N SER A 179 6.76 -4.26 12.86
CA SER A 179 5.36 -3.85 12.99
C SER A 179 4.59 -4.78 13.90
N THR A 180 3.49 -4.29 14.45
CA THR A 180 2.47 -5.13 15.08
C THR A 180 1.22 -5.14 14.20
N LEU A 181 0.79 -6.30 13.79
CA LEU A 181 -0.47 -6.50 13.05
C LEU A 181 -1.60 -6.76 14.03
N SER A 182 -2.77 -6.17 13.78
CA SER A 182 -3.96 -6.31 14.61
C SER A 182 -5.23 -6.11 13.80
N ASN A 183 -6.36 -6.46 14.40
CA ASN A 183 -7.68 -6.18 13.83
C ASN A 183 -7.85 -6.75 12.41
N MET A 184 -7.46 -8.00 12.20
CA MET A 184 -7.73 -8.70 10.94
C MET A 184 -9.23 -8.74 10.68
N ARG A 185 -9.63 -8.33 9.47
CA ARG A 185 -11.03 -8.36 9.03
C ARG A 185 -11.11 -8.80 7.58
N PHE A 186 -12.16 -9.53 7.25
CA PHE A 186 -12.49 -9.89 5.86
C PHE A 186 -14.00 -9.96 5.66
N PHE A 187 -14.43 -9.91 4.38
CA PHE A 187 -15.82 -10.04 4.01
C PHE A 187 -16.00 -11.22 3.05
N LEU A 188 -16.89 -12.17 3.44
CA LEU A 188 -17.30 -13.30 2.62
C LEU A 188 -18.62 -12.98 1.92
N ARG A 189 -18.59 -12.88 0.58
CA ARG A 189 -19.78 -12.64 -0.24
C ARG A 189 -20.66 -13.88 -0.39
N PHE A 190 -20.04 -15.06 -0.38
CA PHE A 190 -20.69 -16.37 -0.29
C PHE A 190 -19.76 -17.37 0.37
N ASN A 191 -20.36 -18.41 0.92
CA ASN A 191 -19.66 -19.55 1.51
C ASN A 191 -20.56 -20.78 1.38
N VAL A 192 -20.24 -21.68 0.47
CA VAL A 192 -20.94 -22.95 0.26
C VAL A 192 -20.11 -24.14 0.75
N LEU A 193 -19.16 -23.90 1.63
CA LEU A 193 -18.43 -24.96 2.32
C LEU A 193 -19.38 -25.70 3.27
N THR A 194 -19.22 -27.00 3.37
CA THR A 194 -19.90 -27.83 4.39
C THR A 194 -19.13 -27.90 5.71
N GLY A 195 -17.82 -27.58 5.67
CA GLY A 195 -16.95 -27.47 6.84
C GLY A 195 -16.65 -26.01 7.19
N THR A 196 -15.67 -25.81 8.05
CA THR A 196 -15.23 -24.48 8.48
C THR A 196 -14.23 -23.86 7.50
N LEU A 197 -14.20 -22.54 7.44
CA LEU A 197 -13.10 -21.77 6.87
C LEU A 197 -12.31 -21.11 8.01
N VAL A 198 -11.03 -21.41 8.12
CA VAL A 198 -10.12 -20.76 9.06
C VAL A 198 -9.27 -19.75 8.28
N VAL A 199 -9.30 -18.51 8.71
CA VAL A 199 -8.49 -17.41 8.14
C VAL A 199 -7.54 -16.90 9.21
N GLN A 200 -6.25 -16.79 8.86
CA GLN A 200 -5.22 -16.32 9.77
C GLN A 200 -4.04 -15.71 9.00
N PRO A 201 -3.33 -14.71 9.57
CA PRO A 201 -2.07 -14.26 8.99
C PRO A 201 -1.02 -15.35 9.07
N ARG A 202 -0.07 -15.28 8.14
CA ARG A 202 1.13 -16.11 8.12
C ARG A 202 2.34 -15.19 8.14
N ILE A 203 3.30 -15.50 8.99
CA ILE A 203 4.53 -14.73 9.14
C ILE A 203 5.70 -15.70 8.96
N ASN A 204 6.51 -15.50 7.93
CA ASN A 204 7.60 -16.41 7.56
C ASN A 204 7.13 -17.87 7.55
N VAL A 205 6.07 -18.17 6.82
CA VAL A 205 5.41 -19.47 6.67
C VAL A 205 4.85 -20.08 7.97
N THR A 206 4.79 -19.33 9.07
CA THR A 206 4.23 -19.74 10.35
C THR A 206 2.88 -19.04 10.61
N ASN A 207 1.93 -19.74 11.19
CA ASN A 207 0.63 -19.15 11.55
C ASN A 207 0.81 -18.09 12.63
N GLY A 208 0.15 -16.94 12.42
CA GLY A 208 0.04 -15.89 13.41
C GLY A 208 -0.98 -16.23 14.51
N ASN A 209 -1.12 -15.30 15.46
CA ASN A 209 -2.06 -15.45 16.59
C ASN A 209 -3.49 -15.02 16.22
N GLN A 210 -3.63 -14.04 15.31
CA GLN A 210 -4.95 -13.63 14.82
C GLN A 210 -5.60 -14.79 14.06
N THR A 211 -6.84 -15.14 14.40
CA THR A 211 -7.53 -16.24 13.74
C THR A 211 -9.04 -16.05 13.78
N VAL A 212 -9.68 -16.35 12.67
CA VAL A 212 -11.14 -16.36 12.57
C VAL A 212 -11.58 -17.68 11.97
N THR A 213 -12.50 -18.36 12.65
CA THR A 213 -13.14 -19.57 12.16
C THR A 213 -14.58 -19.28 11.78
N VAL A 214 -14.91 -19.48 10.51
CA VAL A 214 -16.26 -19.29 9.95
C VAL A 214 -16.87 -20.67 9.71
N ALA A 215 -18.06 -20.90 10.23
CA ALA A 215 -18.82 -22.11 9.95
C ALA A 215 -19.24 -22.17 8.47
N GLY A 216 -19.46 -23.36 7.96
CA GLY A 216 -20.02 -23.55 6.63
C GLY A 216 -21.32 -22.78 6.43
N GLY A 217 -21.49 -22.15 5.28
CA GLY A 217 -22.62 -21.28 4.99
C GLY A 217 -22.55 -19.86 5.58
N GLY A 218 -21.61 -19.57 6.50
CA GLY A 218 -21.46 -18.23 7.09
C GLY A 218 -20.98 -17.20 6.07
N THR A 219 -21.67 -16.06 5.98
CA THR A 219 -21.34 -14.95 5.06
C THR A 219 -21.35 -13.62 5.81
N GLY A 220 -20.77 -12.57 5.23
CA GLY A 220 -20.68 -11.25 5.81
C GLY A 220 -19.27 -10.90 6.29
N ALA A 221 -19.20 -9.94 7.21
CA ALA A 221 -17.94 -9.47 7.80
C ALA A 221 -17.56 -10.32 9.02
N PHE A 222 -16.30 -10.69 9.07
CA PHE A 222 -15.69 -11.43 10.19
C PHE A 222 -14.39 -10.74 10.58
N GLU A 223 -14.08 -10.74 11.88
CA GLU A 223 -12.88 -10.06 12.39
C GLU A 223 -12.31 -10.71 13.65
N ASP A 224 -11.01 -10.52 13.85
CA ASP A 224 -10.29 -10.76 15.10
C ASP A 224 -9.76 -9.42 15.61
N THR A 225 -10.34 -8.92 16.70
CA THR A 225 -9.97 -7.64 17.31
C THR A 225 -9.20 -7.81 18.62
N THR A 226 -8.91 -9.05 19.01
CA THR A 226 -8.30 -9.38 20.31
C THR A 226 -6.85 -9.76 20.22
N ASN A 227 -6.50 -10.51 19.17
CA ASN A 227 -5.15 -11.01 19.00
C ASN A 227 -4.29 -10.04 18.17
N THR A 228 -2.98 -10.13 18.38
CA THR A 228 -1.99 -9.35 17.64
C THR A 228 -0.82 -10.24 17.24
N ASP A 229 -0.13 -9.84 16.17
CA ASP A 229 1.05 -10.50 15.66
C ASP A 229 2.22 -9.53 15.56
N SER A 230 3.38 -9.91 16.08
CA SER A 230 4.61 -9.14 15.91
C SER A 230 5.31 -9.58 14.62
N VAL A 231 5.67 -8.63 13.78
CA VAL A 231 6.36 -8.83 12.51
C VAL A 231 7.70 -8.11 12.55
N ALA A 232 8.78 -8.84 12.36
CA ALA A 232 10.12 -8.24 12.24
C ALA A 232 10.31 -7.56 10.88
N ALA A 233 11.24 -6.60 10.80
CA ALA A 233 11.72 -6.11 9.52
C ALA A 233 12.31 -7.27 8.70
N GLY A 234 12.01 -7.33 7.41
CA GLY A 234 12.37 -8.42 6.50
C GLY A 234 11.46 -9.64 6.54
N ALA A 235 10.49 -9.69 7.45
CA ALA A 235 9.54 -10.82 7.50
C ALA A 235 8.52 -10.74 6.36
N GLU A 236 8.19 -11.91 5.81
CA GLU A 236 7.12 -12.07 4.82
C GLU A 236 5.78 -12.32 5.51
N VAL A 237 4.73 -11.65 5.05
CA VAL A 237 3.37 -11.78 5.57
C VAL A 237 2.39 -12.05 4.44
N ASN A 238 1.49 -12.98 4.66
CA ASN A 238 0.30 -13.23 3.86
C ASN A 238 -0.85 -13.71 4.75
N TYR A 239 -2.00 -14.00 4.17
CA TYR A 239 -3.08 -14.72 4.85
C TYR A 239 -3.16 -16.15 4.34
N SER A 240 -3.40 -17.11 5.24
CA SER A 240 -3.86 -18.43 4.88
C SER A 240 -5.37 -18.56 5.06
N LEU A 241 -5.99 -19.27 4.15
CA LEU A 241 -7.39 -19.65 4.14
C LEU A 241 -7.44 -21.16 4.09
N VAL A 242 -7.75 -21.77 5.22
CA VAL A 242 -7.82 -23.24 5.36
C VAL A 242 -9.28 -23.65 5.35
N ALA A 243 -9.73 -24.18 4.22
CA ALA A 243 -11.07 -24.75 4.10
C ALA A 243 -11.06 -26.18 4.63
N GLY A 244 -11.75 -26.41 5.75
CA GLY A 244 -11.85 -27.71 6.40
C GLY A 244 -12.62 -28.72 5.54
N LEU A 245 -12.25 -30.00 5.70
CA LEU A 245 -12.96 -31.14 5.11
C LEU A 245 -14.34 -31.32 5.73
N PRO A 246 -15.38 -31.63 4.96
CA PRO A 246 -15.54 -33.00 4.45
C PRO A 246 -15.52 -33.12 2.93
N ALA A 247 -15.36 -34.35 2.46
CA ALA A 247 -15.39 -34.70 1.05
C ALA A 247 -16.71 -34.25 0.40
N GLY A 248 -16.65 -33.24 -0.44
CA GLY A 248 -17.85 -32.76 -1.11
C GLY A 248 -17.62 -31.45 -1.88
N GLY A 249 -16.45 -30.91 -1.79
CA GLY A 249 -16.18 -29.65 -2.45
C GLY A 249 -16.86 -28.48 -1.73
N GLY A 250 -17.14 -27.46 -2.44
CA GLY A 250 -17.64 -26.16 -1.97
C GLY A 250 -16.67 -25.09 -2.37
N ALA A 251 -17.13 -23.88 -2.26
CA ALA A 251 -16.33 -22.69 -2.56
C ALA A 251 -16.70 -21.57 -1.59
N TYR A 252 -15.85 -20.60 -1.51
CA TYR A 252 -16.10 -19.35 -0.79
C TYR A 252 -15.61 -18.17 -1.63
N GLY A 253 -16.18 -16.99 -1.40
CA GLY A 253 -15.79 -15.80 -2.12
C GLY A 253 -15.48 -14.66 -1.17
N LEU A 254 -14.26 -14.14 -1.27
CA LEU A 254 -13.79 -12.94 -0.57
C LEU A 254 -14.00 -11.70 -1.43
N THR A 255 -14.34 -10.58 -0.81
CA THR A 255 -14.35 -9.28 -1.46
C THR A 255 -13.35 -8.30 -0.87
N THR A 256 -13.15 -8.31 0.43
CA THR A 256 -12.18 -7.46 1.10
C THR A 256 -11.43 -8.25 2.17
N MET A 257 -10.15 -7.95 2.33
CA MET A 257 -9.34 -8.31 3.50
C MET A 257 -8.63 -7.07 4.00
N GLN A 258 -8.46 -6.96 5.30
CA GLN A 258 -7.89 -5.80 5.95
C GLN A 258 -7.19 -6.19 7.25
N MET A 259 -6.10 -5.49 7.57
CA MET A 259 -5.51 -5.47 8.91
C MET A 259 -4.92 -4.10 9.21
N LYS A 260 -4.81 -3.76 10.48
CA LYS A 260 -4.05 -2.61 10.96
C LYS A 260 -2.59 -3.02 11.13
N SER A 261 -1.69 -2.16 10.69
CA SER A 261 -0.27 -2.25 10.98
C SER A 261 0.14 -1.07 11.86
N SER A 262 0.93 -1.31 12.89
CA SER A 262 1.53 -0.26 13.73
C SER A 262 2.98 -0.02 13.29
N SER A 263 3.22 0.26 12.02
CA SER A 263 4.55 0.63 11.57
C SER A 263 4.77 2.14 11.67
N THR A 264 5.82 2.56 12.35
CA THR A 264 6.21 3.97 12.42
C THR A 264 6.93 4.36 11.13
N GLY A 265 6.37 5.31 10.40
CA GLY A 265 7.09 6.07 9.38
C GLY A 265 7.19 5.47 7.97
N LEU A 266 6.90 4.20 7.74
CA LEU A 266 7.00 3.60 6.42
C LEU A 266 5.70 2.90 6.02
N GLN A 267 5.07 3.38 4.97
CA GLN A 267 3.99 2.65 4.28
C GLN A 267 4.58 1.86 3.12
N VAL A 268 4.11 0.63 2.90
CA VAL A 268 4.43 -0.10 1.69
C VAL A 268 3.25 -0.02 0.74
N LEU A 269 3.50 0.50 -0.46
CA LEU A 269 2.58 0.49 -1.57
C LEU A 269 2.87 -0.73 -2.43
N SER A 270 1.85 -1.49 -2.75
CA SER A 270 2.01 -2.66 -3.61
C SER A 270 0.85 -2.85 -4.54
N ALA A 271 1.16 -3.35 -5.73
CA ALA A 271 0.20 -3.89 -6.68
C ALA A 271 0.35 -5.40 -6.75
N ALA A 272 -0.76 -6.13 -6.60
CA ALA A 272 -0.76 -7.54 -6.94
C ALA A 272 -0.75 -7.68 -8.46
N ALA A 273 0.32 -8.23 -9.02
CA ALA A 273 0.41 -8.45 -10.45
C ALA A 273 -0.49 -9.61 -10.88
N ALA A 274 -1.51 -9.29 -11.67
CA ALA A 274 -2.38 -10.28 -12.26
C ALA A 274 -1.96 -10.52 -13.72
N GLY A 275 -0.83 -11.18 -13.97
CA GLY A 275 -0.56 -11.49 -15.35
C GLY A 275 0.87 -11.86 -15.67
N THR A 276 0.99 -12.40 -16.83
CA THR A 276 2.25 -12.77 -17.44
C THR A 276 2.77 -11.59 -18.23
N LEU A 277 3.93 -11.06 -17.89
CA LEU A 277 4.62 -10.08 -18.72
C LEU A 277 4.92 -10.71 -20.07
N SER A 278 4.51 -10.04 -21.13
CA SER A 278 4.88 -10.40 -22.50
C SER A 278 6.14 -9.64 -22.90
N PHE A 279 7.14 -10.33 -23.42
CA PHE A 279 8.37 -9.73 -23.89
C PHE A 279 8.27 -9.10 -25.29
N ALA A 280 7.05 -8.81 -25.74
CA ALA A 280 6.83 -8.17 -27.04
C ALA A 280 6.88 -6.64 -26.99
N SER A 281 6.72 -6.02 -25.84
CA SER A 281 6.69 -4.56 -25.65
C SER A 281 6.89 -4.18 -24.18
N ASP A 282 7.38 -2.97 -23.94
CA ASP A 282 7.47 -2.35 -22.64
C ASP A 282 6.10 -2.36 -21.94
N GLN A 283 6.11 -2.58 -20.62
CA GLN A 283 4.89 -2.76 -19.85
C GLN A 283 4.90 -1.92 -18.57
N TYR A 284 3.73 -1.44 -18.20
CA TYR A 284 3.52 -0.57 -17.05
C TYR A 284 2.47 -1.16 -16.10
N VAL A 285 2.66 -0.91 -14.82
CA VAL A 285 1.78 -1.36 -13.73
C VAL A 285 1.55 -0.22 -12.74
N PRO A 286 0.33 -0.02 -12.22
CA PRO A 286 0.08 1.00 -11.22
C PRO A 286 0.82 0.68 -9.91
N ALA A 287 1.15 1.70 -9.15
CA ALA A 287 1.86 1.53 -7.88
C ALA A 287 0.99 0.93 -6.76
N GLN A 288 -0.31 0.85 -6.95
CA GLN A 288 -1.26 0.25 -6.00
C GLN A 288 -2.36 -0.51 -6.72
N GLY A 289 -2.94 -1.47 -6.02
CA GLY A 289 -4.16 -2.16 -6.45
C GLY A 289 -3.91 -3.43 -7.22
N ASP A 290 -4.74 -3.71 -8.22
CA ASP A 290 -4.57 -4.86 -9.10
C ASP A 290 -3.73 -4.45 -10.30
N SER A 291 -2.67 -5.21 -10.57
CA SER A 291 -1.80 -4.92 -11.69
C SER A 291 -2.41 -5.41 -12.99
N ASN A 292 -3.02 -4.53 -13.71
CA ASN A 292 -3.15 -4.75 -15.12
C ASN A 292 -1.92 -4.22 -15.83
N ILE A 293 -1.22 -5.16 -16.40
CA ILE A 293 -0.10 -4.91 -17.26
C ILE A 293 -0.62 -4.24 -18.53
N THR A 294 -0.10 -3.07 -18.85
CA THR A 294 -0.50 -2.30 -20.02
C THR A 294 0.74 -1.71 -20.72
N THR A 295 0.62 -1.46 -22.01
CA THR A 295 1.64 -0.73 -22.79
C THR A 295 1.48 0.79 -22.71
N THR A 296 0.44 1.28 -22.02
CA THR A 296 0.15 2.71 -21.90
C THR A 296 0.47 3.21 -20.50
N GLU A 297 1.65 3.82 -20.32
CA GLU A 297 2.12 4.34 -19.04
C GLU A 297 1.11 5.27 -18.37
N ALA A 298 0.55 6.19 -19.13
CA ALA A 298 -0.40 7.17 -18.61
C ALA A 298 -1.60 6.56 -17.89
N SER A 299 -2.01 5.33 -18.18
CA SER A 299 -3.15 4.67 -17.53
C SER A 299 -2.80 4.06 -16.17
N THR A 300 -1.52 3.95 -15.83
CA THR A 300 -1.03 3.31 -14.58
C THR A 300 -0.48 4.30 -13.56
N GLN A 301 -0.33 5.57 -13.94
CA GLN A 301 0.27 6.59 -13.09
C GLN A 301 -0.66 7.01 -11.96
N ILE A 302 -0.12 7.01 -10.75
CA ILE A 302 -0.73 7.56 -9.53
C ILE A 302 -0.03 8.89 -9.23
N ALA A 303 -0.75 9.89 -8.72
CA ALA A 303 -0.10 11.13 -8.29
C ALA A 303 0.27 11.09 -6.81
N ALA A 304 1.48 11.49 -6.49
CA ALA A 304 1.91 11.78 -5.12
C ALA A 304 1.09 12.95 -4.56
N ARG A 305 0.46 12.75 -3.41
CA ARG A 305 -0.40 13.76 -2.78
C ARG A 305 0.34 14.65 -1.83
N VAL A 306 1.41 14.15 -1.26
CA VAL A 306 2.33 14.83 -0.36
C VAL A 306 3.75 14.44 -0.75
N ALA A 307 4.71 15.26 -0.37
CA ALA A 307 6.11 14.92 -0.58
C ALA A 307 6.48 13.67 0.23
N ARG A 308 7.20 12.72 -0.39
CA ARG A 308 7.55 11.41 0.17
C ARG A 308 8.90 10.96 -0.32
N GLU A 309 9.48 10.03 0.44
CA GLU A 309 10.62 9.25 0.01
C GLU A 309 10.16 7.84 -0.34
N ALA A 310 10.44 7.40 -1.56
CA ALA A 310 10.20 6.03 -2.01
C ALA A 310 11.51 5.23 -1.95
N ALA A 311 11.48 4.05 -1.35
CA ALA A 311 12.64 3.18 -1.14
C ALA A 311 12.23 1.70 -1.14
N SER A 312 13.20 0.81 -1.14
CA SER A 312 12.98 -0.62 -0.97
C SER A 312 12.00 -1.21 -2.01
N LEU A 313 12.29 -0.97 -3.30
CA LEU A 313 11.57 -1.61 -4.40
C LEU A 313 11.70 -3.13 -4.31
N PHE A 314 10.59 -3.84 -4.48
CA PHE A 314 10.60 -5.31 -4.52
C PHE A 314 9.67 -5.86 -5.60
N VAL A 315 10.00 -7.07 -6.08
CA VAL A 315 9.20 -7.82 -7.03
C VAL A 315 9.18 -9.29 -6.62
N SER A 316 8.00 -9.91 -6.59
CA SER A 316 7.82 -11.35 -6.39
C SER A 316 7.51 -12.02 -7.73
N VAL A 317 8.34 -12.97 -8.13
CA VAL A 317 8.27 -13.70 -9.41
C VAL A 317 7.92 -15.15 -9.17
N GLU A 318 6.82 -15.61 -9.77
CA GLU A 318 6.37 -17.01 -9.69
C GLU A 318 7.00 -17.90 -10.77
N ALA A 319 7.10 -17.38 -11.99
CA ALA A 319 7.70 -18.08 -13.10
C ALA A 319 8.44 -17.10 -14.03
N HIS A 320 9.59 -17.49 -14.52
CA HIS A 320 10.37 -16.72 -15.47
C HIS A 320 10.91 -17.64 -16.57
N GLY A 321 10.17 -17.70 -17.67
CA GLY A 321 10.51 -18.49 -18.86
C GLY A 321 11.12 -17.67 -19.99
N ALA A 322 11.44 -16.41 -19.75
CA ALA A 322 12.04 -15.56 -20.77
C ALA A 322 13.55 -15.80 -20.90
N SER A 323 14.05 -15.58 -22.11
CA SER A 323 15.48 -15.75 -22.43
C SER A 323 16.36 -14.66 -21.84
N ASN A 324 15.83 -13.50 -21.57
CA ASN A 324 16.53 -12.34 -21.00
C ASN A 324 15.96 -11.99 -19.62
N GLY A 325 16.73 -11.21 -18.84
CA GLY A 325 16.24 -10.62 -17.61
C GLY A 325 15.18 -9.53 -17.85
N VAL A 326 14.54 -9.09 -16.77
CA VAL A 326 13.62 -7.96 -16.76
C VAL A 326 14.18 -6.91 -15.80
N ASP A 327 14.34 -5.69 -16.29
CA ASP A 327 14.64 -4.55 -15.42
C ASP A 327 13.32 -3.91 -14.97
N VAL A 328 13.20 -3.70 -13.68
CA VAL A 328 12.01 -3.10 -13.07
C VAL A 328 12.38 -1.77 -12.46
N PHE A 329 11.63 -0.73 -12.81
CA PHE A 329 11.85 0.63 -12.34
C PHE A 329 10.61 1.18 -11.65
N LEU A 330 10.82 1.98 -10.60
CA LEU A 330 9.85 3.00 -10.26
C LEU A 330 10.05 4.16 -11.23
N ARG A 331 9.02 4.50 -12.00
CA ARG A 331 9.05 5.68 -12.87
C ARG A 331 8.41 6.86 -12.18
N VAL A 332 9.03 8.02 -12.35
CA VAL A 332 8.53 9.29 -11.84
C VAL A 332 8.47 10.28 -13.00
N ASN A 333 7.32 10.88 -13.22
CA ASN A 333 7.09 11.85 -14.31
C ASN A 333 7.58 11.33 -15.68
N THR A 334 7.28 10.06 -15.97
CA THR A 334 7.67 9.37 -17.21
C THR A 334 9.18 9.08 -17.37
N ALA A 335 9.98 9.32 -16.36
CA ALA A 335 11.42 9.00 -16.35
C ALA A 335 11.73 7.83 -15.39
N ASN A 336 12.70 7.01 -15.73
CA ASN A 336 13.21 5.98 -14.83
C ASN A 336 13.90 6.65 -13.63
N SER A 337 13.55 6.24 -12.43
CA SER A 337 14.20 6.72 -11.20
C SER A 337 15.42 5.86 -10.84
N ALA A 338 16.08 6.23 -9.73
CA ALA A 338 17.17 5.43 -9.18
C ALA A 338 16.69 4.10 -8.57
N LEU A 339 15.41 4.01 -8.19
CA LEU A 339 14.82 2.75 -7.69
C LEU A 339 14.63 1.78 -8.85
N THR A 340 15.51 0.79 -8.91
CA THR A 340 15.54 -0.21 -9.98
C THR A 340 16.08 -1.54 -9.48
N LEU A 341 15.57 -2.62 -10.04
CA LEU A 341 16.12 -3.96 -9.80
C LEU A 341 16.10 -4.77 -11.09
N ASN A 342 16.99 -5.75 -11.17
CA ASN A 342 17.02 -6.71 -12.26
C ASN A 342 16.52 -8.07 -11.78
N VAL A 343 15.60 -8.67 -12.53
CA VAL A 343 15.18 -10.07 -12.37
C VAL A 343 15.93 -10.88 -13.44
N PRO A 344 16.92 -11.69 -13.08
CA PRO A 344 17.66 -12.49 -14.05
C PRO A 344 16.75 -13.52 -14.74
N SER A 345 17.09 -13.88 -15.98
CA SER A 345 16.35 -14.91 -16.72
C SER A 345 16.30 -16.24 -15.97
N ALA A 346 15.20 -16.97 -16.12
CA ALA A 346 14.98 -18.29 -15.51
C ALA A 346 15.10 -18.33 -13.97
N THR A 347 14.89 -17.19 -13.28
CA THR A 347 14.90 -17.11 -11.83
C THR A 347 13.50 -16.80 -11.27
N THR A 348 13.22 -17.26 -10.06
CA THR A 348 11.97 -17.03 -9.33
C THR A 348 12.27 -16.61 -7.90
N GLY A 349 11.28 -16.04 -7.20
CA GLY A 349 11.43 -15.59 -5.83
C GLY A 349 11.25 -14.08 -5.69
N ILE A 350 11.78 -13.52 -4.61
CA ILE A 350 11.71 -12.09 -4.31
C ILE A 350 13.03 -11.43 -4.67
N PHE A 351 12.95 -10.35 -5.44
CA PHE A 351 14.07 -9.49 -5.84
C PHE A 351 13.85 -8.12 -5.26
N GLU A 352 14.91 -7.47 -4.80
CA GLU A 352 14.82 -6.23 -4.03
C GLU A 352 15.93 -5.24 -4.37
N ASP A 353 15.57 -3.96 -4.38
CA ASP A 353 16.52 -2.83 -4.29
C ASP A 353 16.32 -2.15 -2.94
N THR A 354 17.21 -2.41 -2.01
CA THR A 354 17.19 -1.86 -0.65
C THR A 354 18.17 -0.70 -0.45
N THR A 355 18.88 -0.30 -1.51
CA THR A 355 19.97 0.67 -1.43
C THR A 355 19.60 2.03 -2.01
N ASN A 356 18.76 2.03 -3.05
CA ASN A 356 18.37 3.27 -3.71
C ASN A 356 17.08 3.84 -3.12
N GLN A 357 16.91 5.14 -3.28
CA GLN A 357 15.72 5.88 -2.89
C GLN A 357 15.44 7.01 -3.87
N VAL A 358 14.21 7.49 -3.89
CA VAL A 358 13.79 8.62 -4.73
C VAL A 358 12.77 9.49 -4.00
N SER A 359 13.02 10.80 -4.04
CA SER A 359 12.06 11.78 -3.48
C SER A 359 10.93 12.02 -4.48
N LEU A 360 9.71 11.86 -4.01
CA LEU A 360 8.49 12.23 -4.71
C LEU A 360 7.97 13.55 -4.14
N VAL A 361 7.74 14.55 -4.97
CA VAL A 361 7.09 15.79 -4.55
C VAL A 361 5.58 15.74 -4.82
N SER A 362 4.81 16.55 -4.10
CA SER A 362 3.37 16.61 -4.35
C SER A 362 3.08 16.99 -5.79
N GLY A 363 2.27 16.19 -6.47
CA GLY A 363 1.93 16.32 -7.88
C GLY A 363 2.74 15.45 -8.83
N ASP A 364 3.87 14.88 -8.42
CA ASP A 364 4.58 13.87 -9.23
C ASP A 364 3.66 12.72 -9.55
N VAL A 365 3.76 12.19 -10.76
CA VAL A 365 3.07 10.97 -11.16
C VAL A 365 4.04 9.81 -11.23
N TYR A 366 3.66 8.67 -10.68
CA TYR A 366 4.53 7.51 -10.60
C TYR A 366 3.79 6.19 -10.82
N GLY A 367 4.55 5.17 -11.22
CA GLY A 367 4.10 3.81 -11.48
C GLY A 367 5.28 2.90 -11.73
N PHE A 368 5.04 1.61 -11.91
CA PHE A 368 6.09 0.65 -12.24
C PHE A 368 6.23 0.47 -13.74
N PHE A 369 7.45 0.27 -14.16
CA PHE A 369 7.85 -0.01 -15.52
C PHE A 369 8.70 -1.28 -15.58
N TYR A 370 8.35 -2.16 -16.49
CA TYR A 370 9.09 -3.37 -16.81
C TYR A 370 9.74 -3.20 -18.18
N ASP A 371 11.05 -3.04 -18.16
CA ASP A 371 11.89 -3.00 -19.35
C ASP A 371 12.41 -4.41 -19.62
N HIS A 372 12.05 -4.93 -20.74
CA HIS A 372 12.54 -6.22 -21.20
C HIS A 372 13.52 -6.00 -22.37
N ALA A 373 14.74 -6.43 -22.25
CA ALA A 373 15.79 -6.27 -23.23
C ALA A 373 15.57 -7.10 -24.53
N GLY A 374 14.34 -7.16 -25.05
CA GLY A 374 14.04 -7.76 -26.37
C GLY A 374 14.14 -9.29 -26.42
N GLY A 375 13.90 -9.97 -25.32
CA GLY A 375 13.87 -11.44 -25.26
C GLY A 375 12.58 -12.06 -25.76
N ALA A 376 12.57 -13.39 -25.89
CA ALA A 376 11.35 -14.18 -26.11
C ALA A 376 10.95 -14.88 -24.83
N GLY A 377 9.64 -15.14 -24.65
CA GLY A 377 9.10 -15.84 -23.48
C GLY A 377 8.23 -14.95 -22.60
N SER A 378 8.09 -15.31 -21.35
CA SER A 378 7.22 -14.62 -20.40
C SER A 378 7.81 -14.63 -18.98
N CYS A 379 7.44 -13.65 -18.17
CA CYS A 379 7.72 -13.59 -16.76
C CYS A 379 6.39 -13.39 -15.99
N ASP A 380 6.13 -14.22 -15.01
CA ASP A 380 4.91 -14.17 -14.21
C ASP A 380 5.23 -13.50 -12.87
N ILE A 381 4.83 -12.22 -12.77
CA ILE A 381 5.03 -11.39 -11.58
C ILE A 381 3.76 -11.45 -10.74
N ARG A 382 3.90 -11.75 -9.46
CA ARG A 382 2.78 -11.82 -8.51
C ARG A 382 2.57 -10.54 -7.73
N MET A 383 3.64 -9.85 -7.42
CA MET A 383 3.59 -8.63 -6.65
C MET A 383 4.75 -7.72 -7.02
N VAL A 384 4.50 -6.44 -7.03
CA VAL A 384 5.50 -5.38 -7.10
C VAL A 384 5.14 -4.31 -6.08
N GLY A 385 6.13 -3.74 -5.42
CA GLY A 385 5.87 -2.71 -4.43
C GLY A 385 7.14 -1.99 -3.98
N PHE A 386 6.97 -0.95 -3.19
CA PHE A 386 8.05 -0.19 -2.57
C PHE A 386 7.56 0.43 -1.26
N GLY A 387 8.50 0.84 -0.41
CA GLY A 387 8.21 1.56 0.82
C GLY A 387 8.11 3.07 0.59
N GLU A 388 7.11 3.73 1.18
CA GLU A 388 7.01 5.19 1.24
C GLU A 388 7.14 5.66 2.69
N SER A 389 8.05 6.59 2.94
CA SER A 389 8.10 7.34 4.19
C SER A 389 7.46 8.71 4.02
N SER A 390 6.66 9.15 5.00
CA SER A 390 6.18 10.54 4.99
C SER A 390 7.38 11.47 5.23
N SER A 391 7.56 12.44 4.36
CA SER A 391 8.62 13.46 4.49
C SER A 391 8.35 14.49 5.61
N SER A 392 7.63 14.12 6.66
CA SER A 392 7.53 14.96 7.87
C SER A 392 8.88 15.05 8.62
N VAL A 393 9.81 14.19 8.29
CA VAL A 393 11.24 14.42 8.53
C VAL A 393 11.74 15.10 7.24
N ALA A 394 11.92 16.41 7.26
CA ALA A 394 12.66 17.10 6.20
C ALA A 394 13.93 16.27 5.94
N PRO A 395 14.24 15.89 4.69
CA PRO A 395 15.47 15.17 4.44
C PRO A 395 16.61 16.00 5.02
N LEU A 396 17.38 15.43 5.91
CA LEU A 396 18.60 16.03 6.46
C LEU A 396 19.65 16.33 5.37
N THR A 397 19.30 16.11 4.13
CA THR A 397 20.16 16.26 2.96
C THR A 397 20.31 17.69 2.46
N ALA A 398 19.47 18.64 2.87
CA ALA A 398 19.46 19.92 2.18
C ALA A 398 20.36 21.01 2.78
N ALA A 399 20.94 20.82 3.94
CA ALA A 399 21.78 21.86 4.55
C ALA A 399 23.03 21.27 5.22
N GLY A 400 24.01 20.92 4.42
CA GLY A 400 25.41 20.95 4.84
C GLY A 400 25.84 20.06 6.02
N TYR A 401 25.11 18.99 6.33
CA TYR A 401 25.62 17.98 7.23
C TYR A 401 26.58 17.07 6.47
N SER A 402 27.85 17.13 6.83
CA SER A 402 28.83 16.16 6.37
C SER A 402 28.42 14.75 6.84
N PRO A 403 28.46 13.74 5.98
CA PRO A 403 28.28 12.34 6.41
C PRO A 403 29.24 11.94 7.55
N ASP A 404 30.35 12.63 7.70
CA ASP A 404 31.34 12.39 8.76
C ASP A 404 30.81 12.60 10.20
N ILE A 405 29.67 13.29 10.39
CA ILE A 405 29.07 13.45 11.72
C ILE A 405 28.31 12.20 12.16
N PHE A 406 27.74 11.46 11.22
CA PHE A 406 27.07 10.20 11.54
C PHE A 406 28.08 9.05 11.71
N ASP A 407 29.17 9.06 10.96
CA ASP A 407 30.24 8.08 11.12
C ASP A 407 30.93 8.23 12.50
N PHE A 408 30.98 9.46 13.02
CA PHE A 408 31.57 9.72 14.35
C PHE A 408 30.66 9.21 15.49
N LEU A 409 29.36 9.10 15.29
CA LEU A 409 28.42 8.58 16.29
C LEU A 409 28.19 7.08 16.17
N SER A 410 28.57 6.46 15.04
CA SER A 410 28.35 5.02 14.82
C SER A 410 29.51 4.16 15.31
N ASP A 411 30.70 4.74 15.50
CA ASP A 411 31.86 3.87 15.53
C ASP A 411 32.46 3.56 16.92
N GLU A 412 32.14 4.17 18.03
CA GLU A 412 32.75 3.69 19.27
C GLU A 412 32.20 4.17 20.63
N GLN A 413 31.02 4.68 20.74
CA GLN A 413 30.58 5.04 22.10
C GLN A 413 29.18 4.47 22.40
N GLU A 414 29.18 3.35 23.08
CA GLU A 414 28.01 2.99 23.89
C GLU A 414 27.67 4.18 24.81
N PRO A 415 26.39 4.53 24.98
CA PRO A 415 26.01 5.60 25.89
C PRO A 415 26.51 5.25 27.30
N ASP A 416 27.39 6.07 27.81
CA ASP A 416 27.90 5.91 29.20
C ASP A 416 26.79 6.35 30.17
N PHE A 417 26.18 5.37 30.80
CA PHE A 417 25.25 5.60 31.90
C PHE A 417 26.04 5.84 33.15
N GLY A 418 26.10 7.08 33.58
CA GLY A 418 26.66 7.42 34.91
C GLY A 418 26.00 6.57 36.00
N PRO A 419 26.60 6.46 37.16
CA PRO A 419 26.18 5.56 38.25
C PRO A 419 24.76 5.81 38.78
N GLN A 420 24.05 6.79 38.29
CA GLN A 420 22.64 7.09 38.63
C GLN A 420 21.66 6.90 37.44
N GLY A 421 22.12 6.30 36.33
CA GLY A 421 21.24 6.04 35.16
C GLY A 421 20.93 7.28 34.33
N GLU A 422 21.67 8.36 34.49
CA GLU A 422 21.53 9.55 33.64
C GLU A 422 22.26 9.36 32.31
N LEU A 423 21.63 9.70 31.24
CA LEU A 423 22.17 9.59 29.86
C LEU A 423 23.05 10.81 29.59
N TYR A 424 24.35 10.63 29.48
CA TYR A 424 25.26 11.67 29.03
C TYR A 424 25.46 11.57 27.53
N TYR A 425 24.91 12.51 26.78
CA TYR A 425 25.27 12.70 25.38
C TYR A 425 26.58 13.48 25.28
N TRP A 426 27.64 12.84 24.87
CA TRP A 426 28.81 13.51 24.37
C TRP A 426 28.50 14.05 22.98
N GLY A 427 28.23 15.31 22.91
CA GLY A 427 28.08 15.99 21.64
C GLY A 427 26.93 16.97 21.66
N PHE A 428 27.22 18.05 21.18
CA PHE A 428 26.42 19.15 20.68
C PHE A 428 24.97 19.22 21.18
N LEU A 429 24.76 20.05 22.17
CA LEU A 429 23.49 20.74 22.27
C LEU A 429 23.34 21.58 20.97
N LEU A 430 22.66 21.05 20.00
CA LEU A 430 22.13 21.85 18.92
C LEU A 430 20.96 22.62 19.52
N GLU A 431 21.26 23.75 20.16
CA GLU A 431 20.22 24.73 20.39
C GLU A 431 19.65 25.10 19.03
N ARG A 432 18.37 24.87 18.85
CA ARG A 432 17.64 25.26 17.64
C ARG A 432 17.80 26.77 17.50
N PRO A 433 18.45 27.30 16.46
CA PRO A 433 18.52 28.72 16.26
C PRO A 433 17.09 29.27 16.21
N GLY A 434 16.84 30.35 16.93
CA GLY A 434 15.60 31.08 16.79
C GLY A 434 15.42 31.51 15.33
N ALA A 435 14.17 31.53 14.84
CA ALA A 435 13.89 31.90 13.46
C ALA A 435 14.46 33.32 13.19
N GLY A 436 15.53 33.39 12.39
CA GLY A 436 16.18 34.63 12.02
C GLY A 436 17.63 34.80 12.47
N GLU A 437 18.22 33.86 13.24
CA GLU A 437 19.63 33.92 13.54
C GLU A 437 20.48 33.24 12.46
N PRO A 438 21.63 33.83 12.08
CA PRO A 438 22.55 33.22 11.13
C PRO A 438 23.12 31.93 11.76
N ILE A 439 23.14 30.84 11.00
CA ILE A 439 23.74 29.58 11.38
C ILE A 439 25.23 29.86 11.68
N PRO A 440 25.73 29.50 12.86
CA PRO A 440 27.15 29.68 13.16
C PRO A 440 27.96 28.85 12.17
N THR A 441 28.94 29.49 11.54
CA THR A 441 29.90 28.80 10.67
C THR A 441 30.63 27.75 11.51
N GLN A 442 30.64 26.52 11.06
CA GLN A 442 31.27 25.39 11.71
C GLN A 442 32.71 25.73 12.13
N PRO A 443 33.11 25.51 13.39
CA PRO A 443 34.50 25.64 13.77
C PRO A 443 35.30 24.59 12.99
N THR A 444 36.32 25.02 12.29
CA THR A 444 37.20 24.23 11.44
C THR A 444 38.09 23.23 12.21
N THR A 445 37.96 23.19 13.53
CA THR A 445 38.66 22.20 14.36
C THR A 445 37.79 21.93 15.61
N PRO A 446 37.44 20.69 15.91
CA PRO A 446 36.80 20.39 17.17
C PRO A 446 37.78 20.68 18.28
N THR A 447 37.48 21.66 19.07
CA THR A 447 38.25 21.88 20.30
C THR A 447 37.79 20.80 21.27
N ILE A 448 38.51 19.68 21.28
CA ILE A 448 38.40 18.67 22.32
C ILE A 448 38.82 19.37 23.62
N GLY A 449 37.85 19.82 24.38
CA GLY A 449 38.20 20.51 25.62
C GLY A 449 37.15 21.41 26.23
N ALA A 450 35.99 21.58 25.68
CA ALA A 450 34.89 22.12 26.47
C ALA A 450 34.44 21.03 27.46
N ARG A 451 35.18 20.89 28.56
CA ARG A 451 34.69 20.22 29.75
C ARG A 451 33.39 20.93 30.13
N LEU A 452 32.27 20.30 29.91
CA LEU A 452 31.10 20.68 30.66
C LEU A 452 31.47 20.60 32.13
N SER A 453 31.23 21.66 32.85
CA SER A 453 31.50 21.76 34.29
C SER A 453 31.02 20.51 35.00
N GLU A 454 31.89 19.92 35.84
CA GLU A 454 31.49 18.80 36.69
C GLU A 454 30.19 19.16 37.43
N PRO A 455 29.21 18.24 37.45
CA PRO A 455 28.01 18.48 38.23
C PRO A 455 28.38 18.66 39.69
N THR A 456 28.09 19.80 40.24
CA THR A 456 28.23 20.04 41.66
C THR A 456 27.36 19.04 42.40
N ARG A 457 28.00 18.13 43.14
CA ARG A 457 27.34 17.25 44.09
C ARG A 457 26.50 18.09 45.04
N ARG A 458 25.24 17.84 45.07
CA ARG A 458 24.38 18.09 46.23
C ARG A 458 24.00 16.78 46.88
#